data_e1d6fd768663b809bc93e95e3c92abc9
#
_entry.id   e1d6fd768663b809bc93e95e3c92abc9
#
_cell.length_a   1.000
_cell.length_b   1.000
_cell.length_c   1.000
_cell.angle_alpha   90.00
_cell.angle_beta   90.00
_cell.angle_gamma   90.00
#
_symmetry.space_group_name_H-M   'P 1'
#
loop_
_entity.id
_entity.type
_entity.pdbx_description
1 polymer ?
#
loop_
_entity_poly.entity_id
_entity_poly.type
_entity_poly.pdbx_seq_one_letter_code
_entity_poly.pdbx_strand_id
1 'polypeptide(L)'
;MTASDTTSTTLSGIGVSPGLVAGPVARMAPPIPEPEIATLEPSRDVEKECERIALAAQRVKKSLELSAAEAKAEARTLLETTAQMAADPTLTSTAQAMVRERRLVPERAVWESAGTLASMLESLGGYMAERTRDVQDVRDRIVAVLTESPMPGIPRLPEPFVLVAADLAPADTALLDPEKVIAFITSEGGPTSHTAILARALGMPAIVGTGEKVTDALAEGDIVLVDGTKGSITLNPSEDALRRARELASRVRVFNGDGATKDGHEVQLLANVGDAAGARSAAEAGAMGIGLFRTEFCFLDQPEEPTVEAQVEAYQGVLEAFPGKKVVVRTLDAGADKPLPFLTDATEANPALGVRAYRTTRRDPEVLDHQLEALAKAEAATEAKVWVMAPMISTAEEAEAFTQKARSYGLKTAGMMIEVPSAALMADKLFEHADFASVGTNDLTQYVMAADRLLSSLADLSTAWQPAVLRLIGTACEGASPKGRPVGVCGEAAADPALAAVLVGLGVASLSMTARALPDVDAVLKSVTLAECQELARIALDAATAEDARSAVRAKLPILEELGL
;
A
#
# COMPACT_ATOMS: atom_id res chain seq x y z
N MET A 1 -38.79 26.73 15.32
CA MET A 1 -37.73 26.86 14.31
C MET A 1 -37.82 25.63 13.48
N THR A 2 -38.28 25.78 12.25
CA THR A 2 -38.51 24.71 11.27
C THR A 2 -37.18 24.12 10.86
N ALA A 3 -36.99 22.79 11.02
CA ALA A 3 -35.88 22.06 10.42
C ALA A 3 -35.96 22.28 8.91
N SER A 4 -34.92 22.88 8.34
CA SER A 4 -34.76 22.91 6.89
C SER A 4 -34.53 21.47 6.43
N ASP A 5 -35.41 20.94 5.62
CA ASP A 5 -35.21 19.71 4.83
C ASP A 5 -34.03 19.97 3.88
N THR A 6 -32.81 19.72 4.38
CA THR A 6 -31.62 19.67 3.53
C THR A 6 -31.70 18.36 2.76
N THR A 7 -32.03 18.44 1.47
CA THR A 7 -32.10 17.27 0.60
C THR A 7 -30.75 16.57 0.57
N SER A 8 -30.73 15.31 0.96
CA SER A 8 -29.56 14.43 0.86
C SER A 8 -29.15 14.29 -0.63
N THR A 9 -27.91 14.58 -0.93
CA THR A 9 -27.36 14.46 -2.30
C THR A 9 -26.29 13.38 -2.33
N THR A 10 -26.39 12.45 -3.27
CA THR A 10 -25.40 11.40 -3.47
C THR A 10 -24.50 11.73 -4.66
N LEU A 11 -23.20 11.76 -4.42
CA LEU A 11 -22.13 11.94 -5.40
C LEU A 11 -21.40 10.59 -5.55
N SER A 12 -20.65 10.41 -6.63
CA SER A 12 -19.97 9.14 -6.91
C SER A 12 -18.54 9.31 -7.39
N GLY A 13 -17.72 8.29 -7.13
CA GLY A 13 -16.36 8.12 -7.59
C GLY A 13 -16.02 6.63 -7.64
N ILE A 14 -14.73 6.31 -7.68
CA ILE A 14 -14.24 4.94 -7.69
C ILE A 14 -13.92 4.54 -6.25
N GLY A 15 -14.69 3.59 -5.68
CA GLY A 15 -14.40 3.03 -4.37
C GLY A 15 -13.16 2.13 -4.43
N VAL A 16 -12.15 2.43 -3.62
CA VAL A 16 -10.84 1.74 -3.67
C VAL A 16 -10.46 1.07 -2.35
N SER A 17 -11.10 1.45 -1.26
CA SER A 17 -10.92 0.80 0.04
C SER A 17 -12.28 0.73 0.74
N PRO A 18 -12.74 -0.45 1.15
CA PRO A 18 -14.08 -0.66 1.67
C PRO A 18 -14.30 0.00 3.04
N GLY A 19 -15.56 0.19 3.38
CA GLY A 19 -16.02 0.69 4.67
C GLY A 19 -17.00 1.83 4.54
N LEU A 20 -17.78 2.04 5.61
CA LEU A 20 -18.80 3.06 5.71
C LEU A 20 -18.52 3.94 6.94
N VAL A 21 -18.18 5.20 6.70
CA VAL A 21 -17.91 6.18 7.77
C VAL A 21 -18.58 7.52 7.50
N ALA A 22 -18.83 8.27 8.56
CA ALA A 22 -19.38 9.62 8.46
C ALA A 22 -18.56 10.59 9.30
N GLY A 23 -18.31 11.77 8.76
CA GLY A 23 -17.57 12.82 9.46
C GLY A 23 -17.61 14.16 8.73
N PRO A 24 -17.07 15.20 9.36
CA PRO A 24 -16.92 16.49 8.74
C PRO A 24 -15.85 16.45 7.65
N VAL A 25 -16.05 17.18 6.58
CA VAL A 25 -15.08 17.40 5.50
C VAL A 25 -13.97 18.31 6.01
N ALA A 26 -12.73 17.92 5.77
CA ALA A 26 -11.57 18.81 5.82
C ALA A 26 -10.83 18.78 4.48
N ARG A 27 -10.65 19.95 3.89
CA ARG A 27 -10.05 20.07 2.57
C ARG A 27 -8.54 20.27 2.69
N MET A 28 -7.79 19.49 1.94
CA MET A 28 -6.37 19.77 1.74
C MET A 28 -6.22 21.07 0.96
N ALA A 29 -5.33 21.95 1.40
CA ALA A 29 -5.08 23.18 0.69
C ALA A 29 -4.59 22.88 -0.75
N PRO A 30 -5.07 23.61 -1.76
CA PRO A 30 -4.60 23.43 -3.13
C PRO A 30 -3.09 23.72 -3.21
N PRO A 31 -2.40 23.15 -4.20
CA PRO A 31 -0.99 23.48 -4.45
C PRO A 31 -0.82 25.00 -4.60
N ILE A 32 0.28 25.51 -4.06
CA ILE A 32 0.60 26.93 -4.15
C ILE A 32 0.86 27.28 -5.63
N PRO A 33 0.13 28.21 -6.22
CA PRO A 33 0.37 28.62 -7.60
C PRO A 33 1.70 29.34 -7.73
N GLU A 34 2.32 29.23 -8.91
CA GLU A 34 3.54 29.97 -9.22
C GLU A 34 3.28 31.48 -9.07
N PRO A 35 4.02 32.20 -8.19
CA PRO A 35 3.85 33.63 -8.02
C PRO A 35 4.16 34.41 -9.31
N GLU A 36 3.41 35.46 -9.59
CA GLU A 36 3.67 36.33 -10.72
C GLU A 36 5.08 36.94 -10.68
N ILE A 37 5.66 37.15 -11.85
CA ILE A 37 6.94 37.87 -11.96
C ILE A 37 6.69 39.36 -11.72
N ALA A 38 6.85 39.76 -10.47
CA ALA A 38 6.64 41.16 -10.06
C ALA A 38 7.87 41.71 -9.36
N THR A 39 8.05 43.01 -9.47
CA THR A 39 9.11 43.74 -8.76
C THR A 39 8.53 44.55 -7.61
N LEU A 40 9.32 44.73 -6.55
CA LEU A 40 8.97 45.58 -5.41
C LEU A 40 8.71 47.02 -5.87
N GLU A 41 7.63 47.60 -5.39
CA GLU A 41 7.39 49.01 -5.55
C GLU A 41 8.56 49.85 -5.00
N PRO A 42 8.88 51.00 -5.59
CA PRO A 42 10.00 51.84 -5.15
C PRO A 42 9.96 52.26 -3.67
N SER A 43 8.75 52.32 -3.09
CA SER A 43 8.52 52.68 -1.67
C SER A 43 8.78 51.54 -0.70
N ARG A 44 8.90 50.31 -1.15
CA ARG A 44 9.16 49.14 -0.30
C ARG A 44 10.61 49.05 0.12
N ASP A 45 10.85 48.81 1.40
CA ASP A 45 12.15 48.61 2.00
C ASP A 45 12.66 47.19 1.70
N VAL A 46 13.71 47.10 0.90
CA VAL A 46 14.32 45.84 0.43
C VAL A 46 14.79 44.98 1.59
N GLU A 47 15.37 45.55 2.63
CA GLU A 47 15.90 44.77 3.77
C GLU A 47 14.73 44.18 4.60
N LYS A 48 13.64 44.92 4.77
CA LYS A 48 12.44 44.35 5.43
C LYS A 48 11.85 43.22 4.65
N GLU A 49 11.84 43.29 3.32
CA GLU A 49 11.36 42.17 2.50
C GLU A 49 12.32 40.97 2.56
N CYS A 50 13.63 41.20 2.68
CA CYS A 50 14.58 40.11 2.95
C CYS A 50 14.38 39.49 4.34
N GLU A 51 14.07 40.31 5.37
CA GLU A 51 13.72 39.78 6.71
C GLU A 51 12.45 38.96 6.70
N ARG A 52 11.42 39.31 5.88
CA ARG A 52 10.20 38.51 5.72
C ARG A 52 10.49 37.10 5.21
N ILE A 53 11.41 36.94 4.25
CA ILE A 53 11.84 35.62 3.77
C ILE A 53 12.45 34.81 4.94
N ALA A 54 13.36 35.40 5.70
CA ALA A 54 14.01 34.71 6.83
C ALA A 54 12.98 34.27 7.90
N LEU A 55 12.05 35.17 8.24
CA LEU A 55 10.99 34.88 9.21
C LEU A 55 10.02 33.80 8.71
N ALA A 56 9.68 33.83 7.42
CA ALA A 56 8.83 32.80 6.81
C ALA A 56 9.51 31.42 6.86
N ALA A 57 10.78 31.33 6.48
CA ALA A 57 11.58 30.11 6.57
C ALA A 57 11.68 29.56 8.01
N GLN A 58 11.91 30.42 8.99
CA GLN A 58 11.93 30.03 10.40
C GLN A 58 10.56 29.53 10.88
N ARG A 59 9.47 30.15 10.44
CA ARG A 59 8.11 29.73 10.79
C ARG A 59 7.80 28.34 10.21
N VAL A 60 8.20 28.10 8.97
CA VAL A 60 8.07 26.78 8.33
C VAL A 60 8.88 25.73 9.06
N LYS A 61 10.17 26.00 9.35
CA LYS A 61 11.03 25.12 10.14
C LYS A 61 10.36 24.74 11.45
N LYS A 62 9.93 25.74 12.25
CA LYS A 62 9.29 25.48 13.54
C LYS A 62 8.01 24.65 13.42
N SER A 63 7.22 24.88 12.39
CA SER A 63 6.02 24.09 12.12
C SER A 63 6.36 22.62 11.83
N LEU A 64 7.39 22.37 11.01
CA LEU A 64 7.86 21.02 10.69
C LEU A 64 8.47 20.30 11.90
N GLU A 65 9.25 21.02 12.74
CA GLU A 65 9.79 20.47 13.99
C GLU A 65 8.70 20.06 14.98
N LEU A 66 7.63 20.86 15.11
CA LEU A 66 6.48 20.50 15.93
C LEU A 66 5.79 19.26 15.38
N SER A 67 5.67 19.16 14.04
CA SER A 67 5.13 17.97 13.38
C SER A 67 5.98 16.73 13.62
N ALA A 68 7.31 16.87 13.56
CA ALA A 68 8.24 15.78 13.80
C ALA A 68 8.15 15.24 15.25
N ALA A 69 7.93 16.13 16.23
CA ALA A 69 7.81 15.73 17.63
C ALA A 69 6.59 14.80 17.90
N GLU A 70 5.54 14.94 17.11
CA GLU A 70 4.31 14.15 17.22
C GLU A 70 4.31 12.91 16.30
N ALA A 71 5.23 12.84 15.35
CA ALA A 71 5.27 11.79 14.33
C ALA A 71 5.94 10.48 14.82
N LYS A 72 5.58 9.34 14.19
CA LYS A 72 6.26 8.06 14.36
C LYS A 72 7.67 8.10 13.73
N ALA A 73 8.55 7.16 14.12
CA ALA A 73 9.99 7.23 13.85
C ALA A 73 10.38 7.56 12.39
N GLU A 74 9.78 6.88 11.40
CA GLU A 74 10.09 7.09 9.97
C GLU A 74 9.65 8.47 9.47
N ALA A 75 8.41 8.88 9.79
CA ALA A 75 7.88 10.19 9.45
C ALA A 75 8.64 11.33 10.18
N ARG A 76 9.13 11.07 11.40
CA ARG A 76 9.94 12.02 12.17
C ARG A 76 11.21 12.39 11.44
N THR A 77 11.98 11.40 10.98
CA THR A 77 13.25 11.62 10.26
C THR A 77 13.04 12.44 8.99
N LEU A 78 11.97 12.14 8.24
CA LEU A 78 11.62 12.90 7.04
C LEU A 78 11.31 14.36 7.38
N LEU A 79 10.47 14.61 8.38
CA LEU A 79 10.08 15.94 8.81
C LEU A 79 11.26 16.75 9.36
N GLU A 80 12.15 16.13 10.15
CA GLU A 80 13.37 16.77 10.65
C GLU A 80 14.29 17.19 9.50
N THR A 81 14.43 16.33 8.49
CA THR A 81 15.23 16.64 7.30
C THR A 81 14.61 17.79 6.50
N THR A 82 13.29 17.76 6.27
CA THR A 82 12.58 18.85 5.58
C THR A 82 12.65 20.16 6.38
N ALA A 83 12.60 20.09 7.72
CA ALA A 83 12.79 21.26 8.59
C ALA A 83 14.20 21.88 8.46
N GLN A 84 15.22 21.04 8.31
CA GLN A 84 16.59 21.51 8.06
C GLN A 84 16.70 22.19 6.69
N MET A 85 16.06 21.64 5.65
CA MET A 85 16.02 22.28 4.32
C MET A 85 15.33 23.64 4.35
N ALA A 86 14.24 23.79 5.12
CA ALA A 86 13.56 25.07 5.26
C ALA A 86 14.47 26.17 5.87
N ALA A 87 15.46 25.78 6.67
CA ALA A 87 16.43 26.70 7.28
C ALA A 87 17.76 26.78 6.50
N ASP A 88 17.85 26.11 5.33
CA ASP A 88 19.09 26.13 4.55
C ASP A 88 19.45 27.57 4.12
N PRO A 89 20.64 28.06 4.51
CA PRO A 89 21.09 29.40 4.13
C PRO A 89 21.15 29.60 2.62
N THR A 90 21.40 28.52 1.83
CA THR A 90 21.52 28.61 0.37
C THR A 90 20.19 29.03 -0.26
N LEU A 91 19.06 28.43 0.18
CA LEU A 91 17.74 28.79 -0.30
C LEU A 91 17.39 30.24 0.05
N THR A 92 17.54 30.60 1.32
CA THR A 92 17.11 31.91 1.81
C THR A 92 18.04 33.04 1.35
N SER A 93 19.36 32.84 1.33
CA SER A 93 20.30 33.86 0.88
C SER A 93 20.23 34.12 -0.62
N THR A 94 20.01 33.08 -1.43
CA THR A 94 19.81 33.24 -2.86
C THR A 94 18.52 34.01 -3.16
N ALA A 95 17.42 33.71 -2.48
CA ALA A 95 16.18 34.44 -2.61
C ALA A 95 16.36 35.92 -2.18
N GLN A 96 17.04 36.19 -1.05
CA GLN A 96 17.34 37.56 -0.60
C GLN A 96 18.25 38.32 -1.59
N ALA A 97 19.22 37.64 -2.21
CA ALA A 97 20.05 38.27 -3.26
C ALA A 97 19.19 38.71 -4.46
N MET A 98 18.24 37.86 -4.90
CA MET A 98 17.31 38.21 -5.98
C MET A 98 16.41 39.41 -5.61
N VAL A 99 15.99 39.52 -4.33
CA VAL A 99 15.25 40.71 -3.85
C VAL A 99 16.13 41.96 -3.91
N ARG A 100 17.40 41.88 -3.49
CA ARG A 100 18.32 43.03 -3.50
C ARG A 100 18.71 43.46 -4.91
N GLU A 101 19.08 42.51 -5.77
CA GLU A 101 19.65 42.77 -7.08
C GLU A 101 18.60 43.05 -8.14
N ARG A 102 17.51 42.24 -8.16
CA ARG A 102 16.48 42.29 -9.17
C ARG A 102 15.19 42.95 -8.67
N ARG A 103 15.15 43.33 -7.38
CA ARG A 103 13.95 43.85 -6.71
C ARG A 103 12.72 42.97 -6.87
N LEU A 104 12.89 41.66 -6.99
CA LEU A 104 11.76 40.72 -7.05
C LEU A 104 10.95 40.75 -5.75
N VAL A 105 9.64 40.51 -5.83
CA VAL A 105 8.81 40.26 -4.64
C VAL A 105 9.27 39.00 -3.93
N PRO A 106 9.21 38.93 -2.59
CA PRO A 106 9.74 37.82 -1.78
C PRO A 106 9.25 36.43 -2.22
N GLU A 107 7.97 36.27 -2.46
CA GLU A 107 7.34 35.01 -2.88
C GLU A 107 7.89 34.51 -4.23
N ARG A 108 8.13 35.42 -5.19
CA ARG A 108 8.76 35.09 -6.48
C ARG A 108 10.23 34.75 -6.32
N ALA A 109 10.96 35.50 -5.49
CA ALA A 109 12.36 35.26 -5.23
C ALA A 109 12.60 33.86 -4.60
N VAL A 110 11.77 33.45 -3.64
CA VAL A 110 11.80 32.10 -3.06
C VAL A 110 11.49 31.03 -4.10
N TRP A 111 10.48 31.25 -4.95
CA TRP A 111 10.11 30.33 -6.02
C TRP A 111 11.27 30.07 -6.99
N GLU A 112 11.91 31.13 -7.51
CA GLU A 112 13.03 31.02 -8.44
C GLU A 112 14.28 30.40 -7.77
N SER A 113 14.56 30.76 -6.51
CA SER A 113 15.67 30.21 -5.75
C SER A 113 15.53 28.70 -5.56
N ALA A 114 14.34 28.26 -5.14
CA ALA A 114 14.05 26.83 -4.97
C ALA A 114 14.08 26.08 -6.31
N GLY A 115 13.57 26.66 -7.40
CA GLY A 115 13.67 26.09 -8.74
C GLY A 115 15.12 25.88 -9.20
N THR A 116 16.00 26.82 -8.89
CA THR A 116 17.44 26.69 -9.17
C THR A 116 18.06 25.55 -8.38
N LEU A 117 17.75 25.43 -7.09
CA LEU A 117 18.23 24.36 -6.23
C LEU A 117 17.69 22.98 -6.68
N ALA A 118 16.41 22.91 -7.02
CA ALA A 118 15.76 21.70 -7.54
C ALA A 118 16.44 21.20 -8.81
N SER A 119 16.66 22.09 -9.81
CA SER A 119 17.35 21.74 -11.05
C SER A 119 18.80 21.28 -10.83
N MET A 120 19.47 21.84 -9.84
CA MET A 120 20.82 21.41 -9.46
C MET A 120 20.80 19.97 -8.90
N LEU A 121 19.85 19.66 -8.01
CA LEU A 121 19.68 18.32 -7.44
C LEU A 121 19.30 17.29 -8.51
N GLU A 122 18.41 17.64 -9.44
CA GLU A 122 18.06 16.80 -10.57
C GLU A 122 19.27 16.46 -11.44
N SER A 123 20.16 17.45 -11.68
CA SER A 123 21.35 17.24 -12.49
C SER A 123 22.39 16.31 -11.85
N LEU A 124 22.35 16.14 -10.53
CA LEU A 124 23.21 15.21 -9.78
C LEU A 124 22.73 13.76 -9.86
N GLY A 125 21.45 13.55 -10.18
CA GLY A 125 20.86 12.21 -10.31
C GLY A 125 20.74 11.42 -9.01
N GLY A 126 20.26 10.17 -9.12
CA GLY A 126 20.15 9.25 -7.97
C GLY A 126 19.38 9.83 -6.79
N TYR A 127 19.82 9.55 -5.58
CA TYR A 127 19.20 10.01 -4.33
C TYR A 127 19.01 11.54 -4.25
N MET A 128 19.88 12.32 -4.89
CA MET A 128 19.76 13.79 -4.89
C MET A 128 18.57 14.26 -5.75
N ALA A 129 18.26 13.58 -6.84
CA ALA A 129 17.09 13.90 -7.66
C ALA A 129 15.77 13.65 -6.91
N GLU A 130 15.70 12.65 -6.04
CA GLU A 130 14.52 12.40 -5.19
C GLU A 130 14.22 13.55 -4.22
N ARG A 131 15.27 14.26 -3.76
CA ARG A 131 15.17 15.42 -2.87
C ARG A 131 14.56 16.66 -3.52
N THR A 132 14.39 16.68 -4.82
CA THR A 132 13.74 17.80 -5.54
C THR A 132 12.35 18.10 -5.00
N ARG A 133 11.58 17.05 -4.68
CA ARG A 133 10.24 17.20 -4.10
C ARG A 133 10.24 17.84 -2.72
N ASP A 134 11.22 17.50 -1.89
CA ASP A 134 11.36 18.10 -0.55
C ASP A 134 11.63 19.60 -0.64
N VAL A 135 12.48 20.02 -1.60
CA VAL A 135 12.75 21.44 -1.89
C VAL A 135 11.49 22.16 -2.37
N GLN A 136 10.68 21.50 -3.21
CA GLN A 136 9.40 22.06 -3.69
C GLN A 136 8.39 22.20 -2.55
N ASP A 137 8.26 21.23 -1.65
CA ASP A 137 7.38 21.31 -0.48
C ASP A 137 7.78 22.47 0.44
N VAL A 138 9.08 22.60 0.73
CA VAL A 138 9.62 23.73 1.51
C VAL A 138 9.33 25.07 0.84
N ARG A 139 9.54 25.18 -0.47
CA ARG A 139 9.20 26.35 -1.27
C ARG A 139 7.74 26.75 -1.09
N ASP A 140 6.83 25.80 -1.30
CA ASP A 140 5.40 26.04 -1.26
C ASP A 140 4.94 26.49 0.12
N ARG A 141 5.50 25.91 1.18
CA ARG A 141 5.24 26.34 2.57
C ARG A 141 5.77 27.75 2.86
N ILE A 142 6.98 28.10 2.40
CA ILE A 142 7.53 29.46 2.59
C ILE A 142 6.70 30.47 1.81
N VAL A 143 6.34 30.16 0.57
CA VAL A 143 5.47 31.03 -0.25
C VAL A 143 4.09 31.19 0.38
N ALA A 144 3.48 30.13 0.90
CA ALA A 144 2.23 30.19 1.63
C ALA A 144 2.28 31.18 2.81
N VAL A 145 3.37 31.13 3.60
CA VAL A 145 3.57 32.08 4.71
C VAL A 145 3.74 33.52 4.21
N LEU A 146 4.45 33.73 3.11
CA LEU A 146 4.69 35.08 2.53
C LEU A 146 3.42 35.68 1.94
N THR A 147 2.54 34.85 1.37
CA THR A 147 1.29 35.28 0.72
C THR A 147 0.07 35.18 1.65
N GLU A 148 0.27 34.76 2.91
CA GLU A 148 -0.80 34.53 3.90
C GLU A 148 -1.86 33.51 3.39
N SER A 149 -1.42 32.57 2.53
CA SER A 149 -2.25 31.49 2.01
C SER A 149 -2.28 30.30 2.99
N PRO A 150 -3.29 29.41 2.90
CA PRO A 150 -3.30 28.19 3.67
C PRO A 150 -2.02 27.35 3.44
N MET A 151 -1.48 26.77 4.51
CA MET A 151 -0.29 25.93 4.42
C MET A 151 -0.64 24.65 3.66
N PRO A 152 0.20 24.20 2.71
CA PRO A 152 0.01 22.91 2.06
C PRO A 152 0.14 21.76 3.07
N GLY A 153 -0.52 20.64 2.75
CA GLY A 153 -0.53 19.42 3.54
C GLY A 153 -1.86 19.12 4.23
N ILE A 154 -1.88 18.01 4.99
CA ILE A 154 -3.08 17.52 5.66
C ILE A 154 -3.50 18.47 6.79
N PRO A 155 -4.79 18.89 6.84
CA PRO A 155 -5.29 19.71 7.93
C PRO A 155 -5.15 19.01 9.29
N ARG A 156 -4.86 19.77 10.33
CA ARG A 156 -4.79 19.27 11.71
C ARG A 156 -6.01 19.74 12.48
N LEU A 157 -6.95 18.82 12.67
CA LEU A 157 -8.18 19.07 13.42
C LEU A 157 -8.20 18.24 14.70
N PRO A 158 -8.83 18.73 15.77
CA PRO A 158 -8.96 17.98 17.02
C PRO A 158 -9.88 16.77 16.87
N GLU A 159 -10.91 16.87 16.05
CA GLU A 159 -11.91 15.83 15.79
C GLU A 159 -11.58 15.02 14.53
N PRO A 160 -12.02 13.74 14.45
CA PRO A 160 -11.89 12.94 13.23
C PRO A 160 -12.65 13.55 12.05
N PHE A 161 -12.06 13.46 10.84
CA PHE A 161 -12.58 14.09 9.64
C PHE A 161 -12.36 13.26 8.37
N VAL A 162 -13.12 13.59 7.34
CA VAL A 162 -12.97 13.06 5.98
C VAL A 162 -12.07 14.01 5.19
N LEU A 163 -10.92 13.52 4.74
CA LEU A 163 -9.97 14.31 3.97
C LEU A 163 -10.40 14.40 2.51
N VAL A 164 -10.55 15.63 2.00
CA VAL A 164 -10.82 15.91 0.58
C VAL A 164 -9.59 16.57 -0.03
N ALA A 165 -9.07 16.00 -1.12
CA ALA A 165 -7.86 16.48 -1.81
C ALA A 165 -7.98 16.32 -3.33
N ALA A 166 -7.04 16.93 -4.09
CA ALA A 166 -6.88 16.61 -5.50
C ALA A 166 -6.28 15.21 -5.67
N ASP A 167 -5.13 14.97 -5.04
CA ASP A 167 -4.45 13.69 -4.84
C ASP A 167 -3.60 13.78 -3.57
N LEU A 168 -3.03 12.66 -3.11
CA LEU A 168 -2.13 12.61 -1.96
C LEU A 168 -0.72 12.23 -2.41
N ALA A 169 0.24 13.12 -2.15
CA ALA A 169 1.63 12.82 -2.40
C ALA A 169 2.19 11.82 -1.34
N PRO A 170 3.24 11.05 -1.64
CA PRO A 170 3.87 10.14 -0.69
C PRO A 170 4.31 10.83 0.62
N ALA A 171 4.79 12.07 0.54
CA ALA A 171 5.19 12.86 1.72
C ALA A 171 3.99 13.21 2.63
N ASP A 172 2.82 13.49 2.04
CA ASP A 172 1.60 13.77 2.82
C ASP A 172 1.13 12.52 3.55
N THR A 173 1.28 11.36 2.91
CA THR A 173 0.80 10.08 3.45
C THR A 173 1.60 9.61 4.67
N ALA A 174 2.88 9.96 4.76
CA ALA A 174 3.71 9.66 5.92
C ALA A 174 3.25 10.41 7.19
N LEU A 175 2.50 11.50 7.02
CA LEU A 175 1.98 12.36 8.09
C LEU A 175 0.53 12.04 8.48
N LEU A 176 -0.10 11.06 7.83
CA LEU A 176 -1.46 10.65 8.12
C LEU A 176 -1.58 10.04 9.51
N ASP A 177 -2.47 10.62 10.30
CA ASP A 177 -2.93 10.04 11.56
C ASP A 177 -4.25 9.29 11.31
N PRO A 178 -4.26 7.93 11.34
CA PRO A 178 -5.47 7.14 11.13
C PRO A 178 -6.54 7.32 12.20
N GLU A 179 -6.20 7.94 13.34
CA GLU A 179 -7.18 8.28 14.38
C GLU A 179 -7.93 9.58 14.04
N LYS A 180 -7.35 10.41 13.17
CA LYS A 180 -7.92 11.70 12.77
C LYS A 180 -8.52 11.68 11.37
N VAL A 181 -7.81 11.12 10.39
CA VAL A 181 -8.33 10.95 9.04
C VAL A 181 -9.09 9.64 8.97
N ILE A 182 -10.43 9.71 8.86
CA ILE A 182 -11.29 8.52 8.86
C ILE A 182 -11.67 8.02 7.47
N ALA A 183 -11.50 8.84 6.44
CA ALA A 183 -11.68 8.47 5.03
C ALA A 183 -10.98 9.47 4.10
N PHE A 184 -10.78 9.07 2.84
CA PHE A 184 -10.29 9.93 1.76
C PHE A 184 -11.31 10.08 0.65
N ILE A 185 -11.34 11.28 0.06
CA ILE A 185 -12.03 11.58 -1.20
C ILE A 185 -11.06 12.37 -2.07
N THR A 186 -10.67 11.83 -3.24
CA THR A 186 -9.79 12.56 -4.15
C THR A 186 -10.44 12.79 -5.51
N SER A 187 -10.19 13.97 -6.10
CA SER A 187 -10.66 14.29 -7.45
C SER A 187 -9.93 13.51 -8.53
N GLU A 188 -8.65 13.22 -8.30
CA GLU A 188 -7.76 12.48 -9.18
C GLU A 188 -7.48 11.07 -8.65
N GLY A 189 -6.67 10.32 -9.38
CA GLY A 189 -6.24 8.98 -9.03
C GLY A 189 -7.17 7.88 -9.55
N GLY A 190 -6.70 6.66 -9.44
CA GLY A 190 -7.40 5.44 -9.84
C GLY A 190 -7.20 4.31 -8.83
N PRO A 191 -7.75 3.11 -9.09
CA PRO A 191 -7.67 1.97 -8.16
C PRO A 191 -6.26 1.53 -7.77
N THR A 192 -5.26 1.88 -8.57
CA THR A 192 -3.85 1.56 -8.34
C THR A 192 -3.00 2.77 -7.95
N SER A 193 -3.63 3.95 -7.77
CA SER A 193 -2.93 5.15 -7.32
C SER A 193 -2.28 4.94 -5.95
N HIS A 194 -1.26 5.73 -5.65
CA HIS A 194 -0.59 5.70 -4.34
C HIS A 194 -1.61 5.89 -3.19
N THR A 195 -2.54 6.83 -3.35
CA THR A 195 -3.64 7.07 -2.41
C THR A 195 -4.52 5.84 -2.20
N ALA A 196 -4.86 5.10 -3.27
CA ALA A 196 -5.65 3.87 -3.17
C ALA A 196 -4.89 2.74 -2.44
N ILE A 197 -3.61 2.58 -2.73
CA ILE A 197 -2.74 1.59 -2.05
C ILE A 197 -2.64 1.92 -0.56
N LEU A 198 -2.40 3.17 -0.24
CA LEU A 198 -2.33 3.64 1.14
C LEU A 198 -3.64 3.42 1.90
N ALA A 199 -4.78 3.81 1.31
CA ALA A 199 -6.09 3.66 1.91
C ALA A 199 -6.35 2.18 2.30
N ARG A 200 -6.01 1.25 1.39
CA ARG A 200 -6.10 -0.19 1.66
C ARG A 200 -5.15 -0.64 2.76
N ALA A 201 -3.90 -0.18 2.74
CA ALA A 201 -2.90 -0.52 3.76
C ALA A 201 -3.32 -0.04 5.16
N LEU A 202 -3.89 1.15 5.25
CA LEU A 202 -4.44 1.73 6.49
C LEU A 202 -5.86 1.22 6.81
N GLY A 203 -6.53 0.52 5.87
CA GLY A 203 -7.91 0.07 5.97
C GLY A 203 -8.88 1.23 6.18
N MET A 204 -8.61 2.36 5.56
CA MET A 204 -9.48 3.54 5.59
C MET A 204 -10.39 3.56 4.36
N PRO A 205 -11.70 3.79 4.51
CA PRO A 205 -12.59 3.96 3.38
C PRO A 205 -12.07 5.06 2.44
N ALA A 206 -12.05 4.78 1.13
CA ALA A 206 -11.53 5.74 0.18
C ALA A 206 -12.25 5.70 -1.16
N ILE A 207 -12.46 6.89 -1.72
CA ILE A 207 -13.07 7.12 -3.03
C ILE A 207 -12.14 8.03 -3.81
N VAL A 208 -11.70 7.58 -4.98
CA VAL A 208 -10.78 8.32 -5.86
C VAL A 208 -11.42 8.62 -7.21
N GLY A 209 -10.79 9.50 -7.99
CA GLY A 209 -11.25 9.81 -9.35
C GLY A 209 -12.65 10.40 -9.41
N THR A 210 -13.06 11.15 -8.39
CA THR A 210 -14.39 11.75 -8.34
C THR A 210 -14.58 12.92 -9.33
N GLY A 211 -13.45 13.50 -9.77
CA GLY A 211 -13.42 14.73 -10.54
C GLY A 211 -13.60 15.98 -9.68
N GLU A 212 -13.06 17.11 -10.16
CA GLU A 212 -13.07 18.38 -9.43
C GLU A 212 -14.48 18.86 -9.06
N LYS A 213 -15.49 18.65 -9.94
CA LYS A 213 -16.87 19.06 -9.65
C LYS A 213 -17.45 18.44 -8.40
N VAL A 214 -17.06 17.20 -8.08
CA VAL A 214 -17.53 16.50 -6.88
C VAL A 214 -16.80 17.04 -5.66
N THR A 215 -15.48 17.17 -5.72
CA THR A 215 -14.72 17.72 -4.60
C THR A 215 -15.07 19.18 -4.31
N ASP A 216 -15.36 19.98 -5.33
CA ASP A 216 -15.79 21.39 -5.17
C ASP A 216 -17.19 21.52 -4.53
N ALA A 217 -18.04 20.52 -4.70
CA ALA A 217 -19.36 20.48 -4.05
C ALA A 217 -19.30 20.16 -2.56
N LEU A 218 -18.13 19.71 -2.04
CA LEU A 218 -17.91 19.36 -0.64
C LEU A 218 -17.25 20.54 0.08
N ALA A 219 -18.02 21.31 0.83
CA ALA A 219 -17.48 22.46 1.56
C ALA A 219 -16.80 22.02 2.87
N GLU A 220 -15.86 22.83 3.35
CA GLU A 220 -15.20 22.64 4.65
C GLU A 220 -16.25 22.54 5.77
N GLY A 221 -16.19 21.50 6.58
CA GLY A 221 -17.10 21.24 7.69
C GLY A 221 -18.44 20.56 7.31
N ASP A 222 -18.73 20.33 6.03
CA ASP A 222 -19.89 19.54 5.63
C ASP A 222 -19.85 18.15 6.23
N ILE A 223 -20.99 17.64 6.70
CA ILE A 223 -21.08 16.26 7.14
C ILE A 223 -21.37 15.37 5.94
N VAL A 224 -20.46 14.43 5.71
CA VAL A 224 -20.58 13.44 4.62
C VAL A 224 -20.57 12.02 5.13
N LEU A 225 -21.30 11.15 4.45
CA LEU A 225 -21.21 9.70 4.59
C LEU A 225 -20.43 9.14 3.40
N VAL A 226 -19.33 8.49 3.66
CA VAL A 226 -18.44 7.88 2.66
C VAL A 226 -18.64 6.39 2.69
N ASP A 227 -19.10 5.82 1.57
CA ASP A 227 -19.17 4.37 1.32
C ASP A 227 -18.05 4.00 0.33
N GLY A 228 -16.90 3.63 0.86
CA GLY A 228 -15.73 3.26 0.06
C GLY A 228 -15.91 1.96 -0.71
N THR A 229 -16.89 1.14 -0.35
CA THR A 229 -17.25 -0.09 -1.05
C THR A 229 -18.02 0.19 -2.34
N LYS A 230 -19.01 1.10 -2.25
CA LYS A 230 -19.86 1.49 -3.37
C LYS A 230 -19.32 2.66 -4.19
N GLY A 231 -18.28 3.35 -3.68
CA GLY A 231 -17.79 4.57 -4.29
C GLY A 231 -18.79 5.72 -4.21
N SER A 232 -19.62 5.78 -3.17
CA SER A 232 -20.64 6.80 -3.02
C SER A 232 -20.38 7.73 -1.83
N ILE A 233 -20.65 9.03 -2.04
CA ILE A 233 -20.51 10.09 -1.05
C ILE A 233 -21.90 10.71 -0.88
N THR A 234 -22.46 10.64 0.33
CA THR A 234 -23.74 11.26 0.62
C THR A 234 -23.52 12.53 1.44
N LEU A 235 -23.84 13.67 0.85
CA LEU A 235 -23.83 14.98 1.50
C LEU A 235 -25.12 15.15 2.32
N ASN A 236 -25.02 15.65 3.53
CA ASN A 236 -26.11 15.79 4.49
C ASN A 236 -26.88 14.48 4.69
N PRO A 237 -26.21 13.40 5.17
CA PRO A 237 -26.84 12.12 5.38
C PRO A 237 -27.91 12.19 6.47
N SER A 238 -28.93 11.32 6.39
CA SER A 238 -29.97 11.23 7.39
C SER A 238 -29.41 10.76 8.73
N GLU A 239 -30.09 11.10 9.84
CA GLU A 239 -29.74 10.64 11.19
C GLU A 239 -29.66 9.09 11.28
N ASP A 240 -30.52 8.38 10.56
CA ASP A 240 -30.50 6.92 10.49
C ASP A 240 -29.24 6.39 9.79
N ALA A 241 -28.80 7.05 8.70
CA ALA A 241 -27.58 6.71 8.00
C ALA A 241 -26.33 6.98 8.88
N LEU A 242 -26.31 8.11 9.59
CA LEU A 242 -25.25 8.45 10.55
C LEU A 242 -25.19 7.43 11.71
N ARG A 243 -26.35 7.06 12.26
CA ARG A 243 -26.42 6.03 13.31
C ARG A 243 -25.86 4.70 12.81
N ARG A 244 -26.29 4.25 11.63
CA ARG A 244 -25.79 3.00 11.02
C ARG A 244 -24.27 3.04 10.80
N ALA A 245 -23.73 4.14 10.28
CA ALA A 245 -22.28 4.30 10.10
C ALA A 245 -21.53 4.21 11.43
N ARG A 246 -22.02 4.86 12.50
CA ARG A 246 -21.42 4.78 13.84
C ARG A 246 -21.50 3.38 14.43
N GLU A 247 -22.63 2.68 14.26
CA GLU A 247 -22.79 1.29 14.71
C GLU A 247 -21.81 0.36 14.00
N LEU A 248 -21.62 0.52 12.68
CA LEU A 248 -20.65 -0.26 11.90
C LEU A 248 -19.21 0.06 12.30
N ALA A 249 -18.87 1.34 12.46
CA ALA A 249 -17.55 1.77 12.90
C ALA A 249 -17.20 1.32 14.33
N SER A 250 -18.20 1.20 15.21
CA SER A 250 -18.01 0.74 16.59
C SER A 250 -17.91 -0.78 16.75
N ARG A 251 -18.25 -1.54 15.71
CA ARG A 251 -18.14 -3.01 15.73
C ARG A 251 -16.68 -3.42 15.59
N VAL A 252 -16.01 -3.62 16.71
CA VAL A 252 -14.69 -4.26 16.71
C VAL A 252 -14.90 -5.74 16.41
N ARG A 253 -14.58 -6.16 15.19
CA ARG A 253 -14.52 -7.58 14.85
C ARG A 253 -13.15 -8.12 15.25
N VAL A 254 -13.14 -9.25 15.92
CA VAL A 254 -11.92 -9.92 16.37
C VAL A 254 -11.86 -11.28 15.70
N PHE A 255 -10.71 -11.60 15.13
CA PHE A 255 -10.42 -12.95 14.65
C PHE A 255 -9.90 -13.81 15.81
N ASN A 256 -10.51 -14.98 16.02
CA ASN A 256 -10.18 -15.85 17.15
C ASN A 256 -9.16 -16.96 16.82
N GLY A 257 -8.55 -16.91 15.63
CA GLY A 257 -7.51 -17.87 15.23
C GLY A 257 -8.04 -19.23 14.75
N ASP A 258 -9.32 -19.30 14.34
CA ASP A 258 -10.01 -20.52 13.87
C ASP A 258 -10.71 -20.26 12.52
N GLY A 259 -9.92 -20.11 11.46
CA GLY A 259 -10.45 -19.88 10.11
C GLY A 259 -11.15 -21.13 9.56
N ALA A 260 -12.44 -21.01 9.23
CA ALA A 260 -13.22 -22.09 8.63
C ALA A 260 -14.48 -21.56 7.92
N THR A 261 -15.02 -22.36 6.99
CA THR A 261 -16.36 -22.16 6.45
C THR A 261 -17.44 -22.55 7.47
N LYS A 262 -18.69 -22.19 7.20
CA LYS A 262 -19.86 -22.49 8.04
C LYS A 262 -20.02 -23.99 8.36
N ASP A 263 -19.66 -24.84 7.44
CA ASP A 263 -19.71 -26.31 7.59
C ASP A 263 -18.41 -26.94 8.11
N GLY A 264 -17.47 -26.10 8.59
CA GLY A 264 -16.24 -26.54 9.27
C GLY A 264 -15.09 -26.94 8.35
N HIS A 265 -15.15 -26.60 7.05
CA HIS A 265 -13.97 -26.75 6.19
C HIS A 265 -12.89 -25.76 6.61
N GLU A 266 -11.74 -26.27 7.04
CA GLU A 266 -10.62 -25.47 7.56
C GLU A 266 -10.00 -24.62 6.45
N VAL A 267 -9.80 -23.32 6.73
CA VAL A 267 -9.09 -22.37 5.88
C VAL A 267 -8.08 -21.62 6.75
N GLN A 268 -6.80 -21.75 6.45
CA GLN A 268 -5.79 -21.03 7.23
C GLN A 268 -5.81 -19.53 6.89
N LEU A 269 -6.14 -18.70 7.88
CA LEU A 269 -6.08 -17.25 7.76
C LEU A 269 -4.76 -16.75 8.34
N LEU A 270 -3.89 -16.29 7.45
CA LEU A 270 -2.49 -15.98 7.73
C LEU A 270 -2.22 -14.48 7.52
N ALA A 271 -1.15 -13.98 8.13
CA ALA A 271 -0.75 -12.58 7.97
C ALA A 271 0.36 -12.40 6.91
N ASN A 272 0.34 -11.23 6.25
CA ASN A 272 1.46 -10.68 5.49
C ASN A 272 2.23 -9.73 6.38
N VAL A 273 3.56 -9.89 6.47
CA VAL A 273 4.43 -9.06 7.31
C VAL A 273 5.71 -8.68 6.58
N GLY A 274 6.32 -7.57 6.99
CA GLY A 274 7.62 -7.11 6.48
C GLY A 274 8.73 -7.11 7.53
N ASP A 275 8.36 -7.09 8.82
CA ASP A 275 9.31 -6.96 9.93
C ASP A 275 8.78 -7.60 11.24
N ALA A 276 9.60 -7.56 12.28
CA ALA A 276 9.28 -8.12 13.60
C ALA A 276 8.13 -7.38 14.30
N ALA A 277 7.95 -6.08 14.07
CA ALA A 277 6.85 -5.31 14.67
C ALA A 277 5.52 -5.72 14.05
N GLY A 278 5.47 -5.82 12.71
CA GLY A 278 4.32 -6.33 11.98
C GLY A 278 3.97 -7.77 12.36
N ALA A 279 4.99 -8.62 12.60
CA ALA A 279 4.78 -10.00 13.04
C ALA A 279 4.13 -10.07 14.43
N ARG A 280 4.61 -9.27 15.39
CA ARG A 280 3.99 -9.19 16.73
C ARG A 280 2.54 -8.69 16.66
N SER A 281 2.30 -7.62 15.90
CA SER A 281 0.94 -7.09 15.70
C SER A 281 -0.01 -8.11 15.06
N ALA A 282 0.49 -8.90 14.09
CA ALA A 282 -0.27 -9.97 13.46
C ALA A 282 -0.59 -11.12 14.44
N ALA A 283 0.35 -11.47 15.33
CA ALA A 283 0.14 -12.47 16.36
C ALA A 283 -0.91 -12.01 17.39
N GLU A 284 -0.87 -10.74 17.81
CA GLU A 284 -1.86 -10.11 18.69
C GLU A 284 -3.26 -10.07 18.04
N ALA A 285 -3.33 -9.88 16.73
CA ALA A 285 -4.58 -9.93 15.95
C ALA A 285 -5.11 -11.36 15.76
N GLY A 286 -4.44 -12.39 16.28
CA GLY A 286 -4.88 -13.78 16.24
C GLY A 286 -4.53 -14.54 14.97
N ALA A 287 -3.68 -14.01 14.07
CA ALA A 287 -3.28 -14.70 12.84
C ALA A 287 -2.82 -16.14 13.13
N MET A 288 -3.26 -17.10 12.30
CA MET A 288 -2.92 -18.52 12.46
C MET A 288 -1.44 -18.82 12.17
N GLY A 289 -0.73 -17.87 11.56
CA GLY A 289 0.66 -17.90 11.18
C GLY A 289 0.98 -16.78 10.21
N ILE A 290 2.13 -16.85 9.54
CA ILE A 290 2.52 -15.93 8.47
C ILE A 290 2.44 -16.67 7.14
N GLY A 291 1.69 -16.13 6.17
CA GLY A 291 1.60 -16.67 4.82
C GLY A 291 2.47 -15.94 3.81
N LEU A 292 2.99 -14.77 4.19
CA LEU A 292 4.00 -14.05 3.42
C LEU A 292 4.85 -13.18 4.36
N PHE A 293 6.08 -13.57 4.59
CA PHE A 293 7.11 -12.68 5.09
C PHE A 293 7.89 -12.12 3.89
N ARG A 294 7.80 -10.81 3.69
CA ARG A 294 8.49 -10.08 2.62
C ARG A 294 9.88 -9.70 3.09
N THR A 295 10.88 -10.47 2.65
CA THR A 295 12.27 -10.25 3.08
C THR A 295 12.93 -9.02 2.47
N GLU A 296 12.34 -8.40 1.44
CA GLU A 296 12.87 -7.19 0.79
C GLU A 296 13.15 -6.07 1.79
N PHE A 297 12.31 -5.93 2.83
CA PHE A 297 12.50 -4.90 3.86
C PHE A 297 13.81 -5.01 4.63
N CYS A 298 14.44 -6.20 4.64
CA CYS A 298 15.77 -6.40 5.23
C CYS A 298 16.90 -5.87 4.33
N PHE A 299 16.62 -5.63 3.04
CA PHE A 299 17.59 -5.24 2.02
C PHE A 299 17.40 -3.82 1.50
N LEU A 300 16.19 -3.25 1.68
CA LEU A 300 15.91 -1.88 1.26
C LEU A 300 16.78 -0.89 2.03
N ASP A 301 17.13 0.22 1.37
CA ASP A 301 17.96 1.30 1.91
C ASP A 301 19.40 0.89 2.30
N GLN A 302 19.83 -0.32 1.86
CA GLN A 302 21.20 -0.78 2.04
C GLN A 302 22.01 -0.58 0.75
N PRO A 303 23.19 0.08 0.80
CA PRO A 303 24.06 0.23 -0.37
C PRO A 303 24.72 -1.09 -0.78
N GLU A 304 24.87 -2.02 0.15
CA GLU A 304 25.50 -3.34 -0.01
C GLU A 304 24.58 -4.43 0.54
N GLU A 305 24.85 -5.69 0.16
CA GLU A 305 24.11 -6.83 0.71
C GLU A 305 24.28 -6.92 2.23
N PRO A 306 23.18 -7.06 3.02
CA PRO A 306 23.28 -7.30 4.46
C PRO A 306 24.02 -8.59 4.77
N THR A 307 24.86 -8.59 5.79
CA THR A 307 25.58 -9.79 6.23
C THR A 307 24.62 -10.91 6.65
N VAL A 308 25.08 -12.17 6.62
CA VAL A 308 24.27 -13.31 7.07
C VAL A 308 23.79 -13.09 8.51
N GLU A 309 24.62 -12.54 9.38
CA GLU A 309 24.28 -12.28 10.79
C GLU A 309 23.17 -11.22 10.92
N ALA A 310 23.21 -10.15 10.14
CA ALA A 310 22.18 -9.13 10.12
C ALA A 310 20.83 -9.70 9.60
N GLN A 311 20.88 -10.54 8.57
CA GLN A 311 19.70 -11.23 8.07
C GLN A 311 19.14 -12.20 9.13
N VAL A 312 19.98 -12.96 9.84
CA VAL A 312 19.57 -13.86 10.94
C VAL A 312 18.80 -13.09 12.00
N GLU A 313 19.32 -11.96 12.47
CA GLU A 313 18.68 -11.12 13.49
C GLU A 313 17.28 -10.64 13.03
N ALA A 314 17.19 -10.15 11.80
CA ALA A 314 15.92 -9.70 11.23
C ALA A 314 14.89 -10.84 11.11
N TYR A 315 15.32 -12.01 10.64
CA TYR A 315 14.44 -13.17 10.48
C TYR A 315 14.00 -13.76 11.83
N GLN A 316 14.90 -13.87 12.80
CA GLN A 316 14.57 -14.32 14.17
C GLN A 316 13.48 -13.45 14.78
N GLY A 317 13.59 -12.12 14.67
CA GLY A 317 12.60 -11.20 15.21
C GLY A 317 11.18 -11.43 14.68
N VAL A 318 11.05 -11.91 13.43
CA VAL A 318 9.76 -12.29 12.83
C VAL A 318 9.32 -13.67 13.30
N LEU A 319 10.22 -14.65 13.30
CA LEU A 319 9.92 -16.04 13.65
C LEU A 319 9.50 -16.20 15.11
N GLU A 320 10.12 -15.46 16.03
CA GLU A 320 9.81 -15.47 17.47
C GLU A 320 8.36 -15.08 17.80
N ALA A 321 7.69 -14.32 16.92
CA ALA A 321 6.30 -13.94 17.12
C ALA A 321 5.31 -15.10 16.90
N PHE A 322 5.74 -16.21 16.24
CA PHE A 322 4.88 -17.33 15.87
C PHE A 322 5.46 -18.70 16.28
N PRO A 323 5.72 -18.95 17.59
CA PRO A 323 6.30 -20.21 18.04
C PRO A 323 5.37 -21.39 17.71
N GLY A 324 5.92 -22.44 17.12
CA GLY A 324 5.21 -23.66 16.71
C GLY A 324 4.29 -23.51 15.50
N LYS A 325 4.11 -22.30 14.97
CA LYS A 325 3.22 -22.00 13.84
C LYS A 325 3.99 -21.91 12.51
N LYS A 326 3.24 -21.98 11.40
CA LYS A 326 3.76 -21.83 10.05
C LYS A 326 4.15 -20.38 9.76
N VAL A 327 5.38 -20.18 9.26
CA VAL A 327 5.87 -18.92 8.74
C VAL A 327 6.39 -19.13 7.32
N VAL A 328 5.66 -18.63 6.34
CA VAL A 328 6.07 -18.68 4.94
C VAL A 328 6.99 -17.50 4.65
N VAL A 329 8.23 -17.80 4.31
CA VAL A 329 9.26 -16.82 4.01
C VAL A 329 9.52 -16.81 2.51
N ARG A 330 9.27 -15.68 1.87
CA ARG A 330 9.62 -15.48 0.46
C ARG A 330 11.08 -15.05 0.36
N THR A 331 11.89 -15.77 -0.43
CA THR A 331 13.23 -15.28 -0.75
C THR A 331 13.14 -13.97 -1.54
N LEU A 332 14.24 -13.25 -1.58
CA LEU A 332 14.32 -11.88 -2.08
C LEU A 332 13.63 -11.70 -3.44
N ASP A 333 12.68 -10.78 -3.51
CA ASP A 333 12.00 -10.36 -4.72
C ASP A 333 12.43 -8.92 -5.07
N ALA A 334 13.69 -8.78 -5.46
CA ALA A 334 14.27 -7.53 -5.93
C ALA A 334 14.11 -7.41 -7.44
N GLY A 335 13.92 -6.19 -7.92
CA GLY A 335 13.80 -5.87 -9.35
C GLY A 335 12.72 -4.80 -9.58
N ALA A 336 12.36 -4.56 -10.81
CA ALA A 336 11.31 -3.69 -11.32
C ALA A 336 10.94 -2.44 -10.45
N ASP A 337 10.10 -2.64 -9.44
CA ASP A 337 9.58 -1.61 -8.54
C ASP A 337 10.41 -1.42 -7.24
N LYS A 338 11.38 -2.32 -6.98
CA LYS A 338 12.24 -2.31 -5.78
C LYS A 338 13.69 -2.58 -6.14
N PRO A 339 14.35 -1.64 -6.83
CA PRO A 339 15.73 -1.82 -7.23
C PRO A 339 16.66 -1.83 -6.01
N LEU A 340 17.60 -2.77 -5.98
CA LEU A 340 18.67 -2.83 -4.99
C LEU A 340 19.99 -2.44 -5.67
N PRO A 341 20.74 -1.45 -5.14
CA PRO A 341 21.94 -0.93 -5.79
C PRO A 341 22.99 -1.99 -6.13
N PHE A 342 23.13 -3.00 -5.26
CA PHE A 342 24.12 -4.07 -5.42
C PHE A 342 23.65 -5.24 -6.31
N LEU A 343 22.35 -5.32 -6.66
CA LEU A 343 21.76 -6.48 -7.34
C LEU A 343 21.03 -6.14 -8.64
N THR A 344 20.43 -4.94 -8.75
CA THR A 344 19.55 -4.58 -9.86
C THR A 344 20.34 -3.94 -10.99
N ASP A 345 20.10 -4.40 -12.23
CA ASP A 345 20.63 -3.75 -13.44
C ASP A 345 19.67 -2.64 -13.89
N ALA A 346 20.07 -1.40 -13.65
CA ALA A 346 19.27 -0.22 -14.03
C ALA A 346 19.18 0.00 -15.56
N THR A 347 19.94 -0.74 -16.37
CA THR A 347 19.94 -0.61 -17.84
C THR A 347 18.96 -1.56 -18.54
N GLU A 348 18.29 -2.43 -17.76
CA GLU A 348 17.35 -3.39 -18.30
C GLU A 348 16.09 -2.71 -18.82
N ALA A 349 15.76 -2.93 -20.09
CA ALA A 349 14.66 -2.23 -20.76
C ALA A 349 13.26 -2.61 -20.21
N ASN A 350 13.10 -3.85 -19.72
CA ASN A 350 11.84 -4.38 -19.18
C ASN A 350 12.08 -5.15 -17.88
N PRO A 351 12.40 -4.48 -16.76
CA PRO A 351 12.78 -5.15 -15.52
C PRO A 351 11.71 -6.12 -14.99
N ALA A 352 10.43 -5.81 -15.19
CA ALA A 352 9.32 -6.68 -14.76
C ALA A 352 9.30 -8.04 -15.51
N LEU A 353 9.80 -8.09 -16.73
CA LEU A 353 9.91 -9.32 -17.56
C LEU A 353 11.34 -9.90 -17.56
N GLY A 354 12.26 -9.26 -16.87
CA GLY A 354 13.69 -9.52 -16.94
C GLY A 354 14.24 -10.30 -15.76
N VAL A 355 15.46 -9.90 -15.36
CA VAL A 355 16.23 -10.54 -14.28
C VAL A 355 15.81 -9.95 -12.93
N ARG A 356 14.74 -10.48 -12.37
CA ARG A 356 14.24 -10.15 -11.02
C ARG A 356 14.04 -11.40 -10.18
N ALA A 357 13.92 -11.23 -8.89
CA ALA A 357 13.57 -12.28 -7.93
C ALA A 357 14.49 -13.51 -8.05
N TYR A 358 13.94 -14.72 -8.11
CA TYR A 358 14.73 -15.94 -8.26
C TYR A 358 15.68 -15.91 -9.46
N ARG A 359 15.33 -15.17 -10.54
CA ARG A 359 16.18 -15.10 -11.75
C ARG A 359 17.50 -14.36 -11.52
N THR A 360 17.63 -13.57 -10.45
CA THR A 360 18.90 -12.92 -10.07
C THR A 360 20.00 -13.94 -9.77
N THR A 361 19.64 -15.17 -9.39
CA THR A 361 20.60 -16.28 -9.17
C THR A 361 21.39 -16.67 -10.41
N ARG A 362 20.96 -16.25 -11.60
CA ARG A 362 21.69 -16.46 -12.85
C ARG A 362 22.96 -15.61 -12.94
N ARG A 363 22.99 -14.51 -12.18
CA ARG A 363 24.11 -13.56 -12.15
C ARG A 363 24.81 -13.60 -10.79
N ASP A 364 24.05 -13.53 -9.72
CA ASP A 364 24.53 -13.37 -8.34
C ASP A 364 23.95 -14.50 -7.44
N PRO A 365 24.37 -15.78 -7.66
CA PRO A 365 23.80 -16.93 -6.96
C PRO A 365 24.08 -16.94 -5.45
N GLU A 366 25.16 -16.29 -5.01
CA GLU A 366 25.57 -16.21 -3.60
C GLU A 366 24.58 -15.44 -2.74
N VAL A 367 23.84 -14.48 -3.28
CA VAL A 367 22.81 -13.74 -2.51
C VAL A 367 21.72 -14.68 -2.01
N LEU A 368 21.28 -15.63 -2.82
CA LEU A 368 20.34 -16.66 -2.40
C LEU A 368 20.99 -17.62 -1.39
N ASP A 369 22.26 -17.98 -1.56
CA ASP A 369 23.00 -18.87 -0.66
C ASP A 369 23.08 -18.25 0.75
N HIS A 370 23.47 -16.98 0.85
CA HIS A 370 23.52 -16.24 2.11
C HIS A 370 22.13 -16.15 2.78
N GLN A 371 21.08 -15.91 1.98
CA GLN A 371 19.72 -15.83 2.51
C GLN A 371 19.22 -17.19 3.04
N LEU A 372 19.47 -18.29 2.34
CA LEU A 372 19.08 -19.64 2.79
C LEU A 372 19.87 -20.06 4.05
N GLU A 373 21.15 -19.72 4.13
CA GLU A 373 21.98 -19.93 5.33
C GLU A 373 21.42 -19.16 6.52
N ALA A 374 21.07 -17.87 6.33
CA ALA A 374 20.49 -17.05 7.37
C ALA A 374 19.14 -17.59 7.85
N LEU A 375 18.27 -18.01 6.93
CA LEU A 375 16.98 -18.61 7.27
C LEU A 375 17.13 -19.91 8.05
N ALA A 376 18.05 -20.78 7.66
CA ALA A 376 18.31 -22.03 8.37
C ALA A 376 18.84 -21.79 9.80
N LYS A 377 19.72 -20.80 9.99
CA LYS A 377 20.22 -20.39 11.31
C LYS A 377 19.09 -19.81 12.17
N ALA A 378 18.23 -18.97 11.59
CA ALA A 378 17.10 -18.37 12.29
C ALA A 378 16.05 -19.42 12.68
N GLU A 379 15.72 -20.38 11.79
CA GLU A 379 14.82 -21.49 12.12
C GLU A 379 15.36 -22.33 13.27
N ALA A 380 16.67 -22.68 13.24
CA ALA A 380 17.31 -23.48 14.28
C ALA A 380 17.31 -22.78 15.66
N ALA A 381 17.26 -21.47 15.72
CA ALA A 381 17.24 -20.66 16.93
C ALA A 381 15.83 -20.38 17.47
N THR A 382 14.77 -20.72 16.73
CA THR A 382 13.38 -20.43 17.08
C THR A 382 12.51 -21.69 17.05
N GLU A 383 11.27 -21.60 17.53
CA GLU A 383 10.30 -22.70 17.47
C GLU A 383 9.38 -22.63 16.24
N ALA A 384 9.49 -21.60 15.41
CA ALA A 384 8.65 -21.43 14.22
C ALA A 384 8.90 -22.53 13.19
N LYS A 385 7.88 -22.83 12.39
CA LYS A 385 7.98 -23.78 11.26
C LYS A 385 8.19 -22.99 9.98
N VAL A 386 9.42 -22.87 9.53
CA VAL A 386 9.77 -22.13 8.32
C VAL A 386 9.35 -22.90 7.07
N TRP A 387 8.60 -22.24 6.22
CA TRP A 387 8.24 -22.66 4.88
C TRP A 387 8.86 -21.66 3.91
N VAL A 388 9.95 -22.05 3.24
CA VAL A 388 10.64 -21.13 2.31
C VAL A 388 10.07 -21.25 0.90
N MET A 389 9.84 -20.12 0.21
CA MET A 389 9.38 -20.10 -1.17
C MET A 389 10.19 -19.16 -2.05
N ALA A 390 10.44 -19.57 -3.30
CA ALA A 390 11.02 -18.70 -4.32
C ALA A 390 9.94 -17.97 -5.10
N PRO A 391 10.09 -16.64 -5.30
CA PRO A 391 9.28 -15.86 -6.22
C PRO A 391 9.65 -16.13 -7.69
N MET A 392 8.78 -15.79 -8.64
CA MET A 392 9.00 -15.82 -10.09
C MET A 392 9.39 -17.20 -10.69
N ILE A 393 9.06 -18.29 -10.01
CA ILE A 393 9.25 -19.64 -10.57
C ILE A 393 8.38 -19.81 -11.81
N SER A 394 8.97 -20.27 -12.90
CA SER A 394 8.35 -20.37 -14.22
C SER A 394 8.37 -21.77 -14.81
N THR A 395 9.30 -22.64 -14.37
CA THR A 395 9.49 -24.00 -14.90
C THR A 395 9.67 -25.03 -13.78
N ALA A 396 9.49 -26.32 -14.12
CA ALA A 396 9.70 -27.42 -13.17
C ALA A 396 11.17 -27.53 -12.74
N GLU A 397 12.10 -27.27 -13.64
CA GLU A 397 13.54 -27.28 -13.36
C GLU A 397 13.93 -26.19 -12.37
N GLU A 398 13.33 -24.99 -12.46
CA GLU A 398 13.55 -23.93 -11.49
C GLU A 398 12.99 -24.33 -10.10
N ALA A 399 11.80 -24.95 -10.05
CA ALA A 399 11.20 -25.45 -8.83
C ALA A 399 12.07 -26.56 -8.19
N GLU A 400 12.56 -27.49 -9.00
CA GLU A 400 13.46 -28.55 -8.54
C GLU A 400 14.77 -27.97 -7.99
N ALA A 401 15.43 -27.11 -8.75
CA ALA A 401 16.72 -26.52 -8.36
C ALA A 401 16.59 -25.73 -7.04
N PHE A 402 15.55 -24.90 -6.91
CA PHE A 402 15.32 -24.14 -5.69
C PHE A 402 15.05 -25.04 -4.48
N THR A 403 14.14 -26.01 -4.62
CA THR A 403 13.76 -26.87 -3.50
C THR A 403 14.89 -27.78 -3.04
N GLN A 404 15.71 -28.29 -3.97
CA GLN A 404 16.93 -29.03 -3.63
C GLN A 404 17.95 -28.14 -2.92
N LYS A 405 18.16 -26.91 -3.42
CA LYS A 405 19.07 -25.95 -2.81
C LYS A 405 18.62 -25.60 -1.38
N ALA A 406 17.36 -25.26 -1.17
CA ALA A 406 16.82 -24.95 0.17
C ALA A 406 16.99 -26.12 1.15
N ARG A 407 16.70 -27.35 0.70
CA ARG A 407 16.88 -28.56 1.51
C ARG A 407 18.35 -28.84 1.84
N SER A 408 19.29 -28.46 0.96
CA SER A 408 20.74 -28.62 1.24
C SER A 408 21.22 -27.73 2.39
N TYR A 409 20.53 -26.61 2.67
CA TYR A 409 20.75 -25.76 3.85
C TYR A 409 20.01 -26.25 5.11
N GLY A 410 19.22 -27.32 5.01
CA GLY A 410 18.47 -27.90 6.14
C GLY A 410 17.02 -27.43 6.25
N LEU A 411 16.55 -26.53 5.40
CA LEU A 411 15.16 -26.06 5.33
C LEU A 411 14.27 -27.20 4.79
N LYS A 412 13.37 -27.71 5.62
CA LYS A 412 12.63 -28.95 5.32
C LYS A 412 11.47 -28.75 4.34
N THR A 413 10.80 -27.61 4.41
CA THR A 413 9.63 -27.31 3.61
C THR A 413 9.97 -26.19 2.62
N ALA A 414 10.06 -26.55 1.34
CA ALA A 414 10.41 -25.64 0.26
C ALA A 414 9.32 -25.63 -0.83
N GLY A 415 8.89 -24.46 -1.21
CA GLY A 415 7.82 -24.23 -2.17
C GLY A 415 8.11 -23.09 -3.13
N MET A 416 7.07 -22.63 -3.79
CA MET A 416 7.17 -21.61 -4.83
C MET A 416 6.05 -20.59 -4.75
N MET A 417 6.29 -19.41 -5.32
CA MET A 417 5.22 -18.47 -5.62
C MET A 417 4.72 -18.72 -7.05
N ILE A 418 3.43 -18.91 -7.20
CA ILE A 418 2.76 -18.98 -8.49
C ILE A 418 2.29 -17.57 -8.83
N GLU A 419 3.06 -16.91 -9.68
CA GLU A 419 2.79 -15.55 -10.14
C GLU A 419 3.14 -15.34 -11.62
N VAL A 420 3.77 -16.33 -12.23
CA VAL A 420 3.95 -16.41 -13.67
C VAL A 420 2.91 -17.38 -14.25
N PRO A 421 2.17 -17.03 -15.30
CA PRO A 421 1.12 -17.89 -15.87
C PRO A 421 1.56 -19.31 -16.22
N SER A 422 2.82 -19.49 -16.67
CA SER A 422 3.39 -20.81 -16.95
C SER A 422 3.39 -21.72 -15.71
N ALA A 423 3.70 -21.17 -14.53
CA ALA A 423 3.71 -21.94 -13.28
C ALA A 423 2.32 -22.45 -12.91
N ALA A 424 1.27 -21.65 -13.12
CA ALA A 424 -0.10 -22.07 -12.89
C ALA A 424 -0.52 -23.19 -13.86
N LEU A 425 -0.20 -23.04 -15.15
CA LEU A 425 -0.55 -24.03 -16.19
C LEU A 425 0.19 -25.36 -16.04
N MET A 426 1.42 -25.33 -15.52
CA MET A 426 2.27 -26.53 -15.35
C MET A 426 2.35 -26.96 -13.88
N ALA A 427 1.40 -26.57 -13.06
CA ALA A 427 1.42 -26.82 -11.62
C ALA A 427 1.57 -28.32 -11.27
N ASP A 428 0.96 -29.22 -12.04
CA ASP A 428 1.10 -30.68 -11.87
C ASP A 428 2.56 -31.15 -11.93
N LYS A 429 3.40 -30.50 -12.75
CA LYS A 429 4.84 -30.80 -12.85
C LYS A 429 5.66 -30.12 -11.77
N LEU A 430 5.36 -28.88 -11.46
CA LEU A 430 6.07 -28.11 -10.44
C LEU A 430 5.88 -28.75 -9.04
N PHE A 431 4.68 -29.26 -8.75
CA PHE A 431 4.38 -29.95 -7.48
C PHE A 431 5.00 -31.37 -7.37
N GLU A 432 5.71 -31.85 -8.36
CA GLU A 432 6.59 -33.02 -8.20
C GLU A 432 7.78 -32.68 -7.30
N HIS A 433 8.19 -31.41 -7.22
CA HIS A 433 9.35 -30.91 -6.50
C HIS A 433 8.98 -30.04 -5.29
N ALA A 434 7.96 -29.19 -5.42
CA ALA A 434 7.52 -28.23 -4.41
C ALA A 434 6.57 -28.85 -3.37
N ASP A 435 6.76 -28.49 -2.10
CA ASP A 435 5.91 -28.98 -0.99
C ASP A 435 4.62 -28.17 -0.86
N PHE A 436 4.61 -26.93 -1.33
CA PHE A 436 3.47 -26.01 -1.30
C PHE A 436 3.65 -24.93 -2.36
N ALA A 437 2.58 -24.17 -2.61
CA ALA A 437 2.69 -22.91 -3.34
C ALA A 437 1.84 -21.83 -2.68
N SER A 438 2.22 -20.57 -2.95
CA SER A 438 1.41 -19.39 -2.67
C SER A 438 1.23 -18.58 -3.94
N VAL A 439 -0.02 -18.21 -4.25
CA VAL A 439 -0.31 -17.42 -5.45
C VAL A 439 -0.07 -15.94 -5.15
N GLY A 440 0.84 -15.33 -5.89
CA GLY A 440 1.08 -13.88 -5.90
C GLY A 440 0.14 -13.20 -6.89
N THR A 441 -1.08 -12.88 -6.46
CA THR A 441 -2.14 -12.42 -7.39
C THR A 441 -1.81 -11.10 -8.08
N ASN A 442 -0.98 -10.23 -7.48
CA ASN A 442 -0.63 -8.94 -8.08
C ASN A 442 0.20 -9.14 -9.35
N ASP A 443 1.30 -9.89 -9.25
CA ASP A 443 2.15 -10.21 -10.40
C ASP A 443 1.46 -11.18 -11.37
N LEU A 444 0.71 -12.16 -10.86
CA LEU A 444 -0.07 -13.05 -11.73
C LEU A 444 -1.07 -12.26 -12.60
N THR A 445 -1.79 -11.31 -12.01
CA THR A 445 -2.71 -10.46 -12.77
C THR A 445 -1.96 -9.62 -13.81
N GLN A 446 -0.85 -8.99 -13.43
CA GLN A 446 -0.01 -8.22 -14.34
C GLN A 446 0.40 -9.02 -15.58
N TYR A 447 0.89 -10.25 -15.38
CA TYR A 447 1.39 -11.08 -16.49
C TYR A 447 0.26 -11.74 -17.29
N VAL A 448 -0.85 -12.08 -16.67
CA VAL A 448 -2.03 -12.64 -17.38
C VAL A 448 -2.68 -11.60 -18.26
N MET A 449 -2.84 -10.37 -17.76
CA MET A 449 -3.50 -9.29 -18.46
C MET A 449 -2.54 -8.46 -19.32
N ALA A 450 -1.21 -8.72 -19.24
CA ALA A 450 -0.15 -7.93 -19.88
C ALA A 450 -0.30 -6.42 -19.57
N ALA A 451 -0.65 -6.10 -18.33
CA ALA A 451 -0.93 -4.73 -17.88
C ALA A 451 -0.01 -4.38 -16.72
N ASP A 452 0.77 -3.32 -16.86
CA ASP A 452 1.60 -2.80 -15.78
C ASP A 452 0.70 -2.30 -14.63
N ARG A 453 0.84 -2.92 -13.45
CA ARG A 453 0.05 -2.58 -12.26
C ARG A 453 0.28 -1.16 -11.73
N LEU A 454 1.42 -0.54 -12.10
CA LEU A 454 1.75 0.82 -11.71
C LEU A 454 1.16 1.86 -12.66
N LEU A 455 0.62 1.44 -13.81
CA LEU A 455 0.07 2.32 -14.82
C LEU A 455 -1.44 2.53 -14.57
N SER A 456 -1.81 3.69 -14.05
CA SER A 456 -3.20 4.04 -13.69
C SER A 456 -4.20 3.90 -14.83
N SER A 457 -3.76 4.14 -16.09
CA SER A 457 -4.62 4.00 -17.28
C SER A 457 -5.01 2.56 -17.60
N LEU A 458 -4.39 1.55 -16.96
CA LEU A 458 -4.69 0.13 -17.11
C LEU A 458 -5.23 -0.49 -15.81
N ALA A 459 -5.68 0.34 -14.88
CA ALA A 459 -6.12 -0.09 -13.55
C ALA A 459 -7.32 -1.06 -13.58
N ASP A 460 -8.20 -0.92 -14.57
CA ASP A 460 -9.34 -1.82 -14.81
C ASP A 460 -8.92 -3.25 -15.18
N LEU A 461 -7.74 -3.42 -15.75
CA LEU A 461 -7.14 -4.73 -16.02
C LEU A 461 -6.43 -5.32 -14.81
N SER A 462 -6.00 -4.51 -13.87
CA SER A 462 -5.16 -4.89 -12.73
C SER A 462 -5.95 -5.38 -11.50
N THR A 463 -7.09 -6.05 -11.72
CA THR A 463 -7.90 -6.63 -10.64
C THR A 463 -7.86 -8.15 -10.63
N ALA A 464 -7.74 -8.74 -9.44
CA ALA A 464 -7.77 -10.20 -9.26
C ALA A 464 -9.15 -10.84 -9.54
N TRP A 465 -10.19 -10.04 -9.74
CA TRP A 465 -11.52 -10.49 -10.16
C TRP A 465 -11.58 -10.89 -11.64
N GLN A 466 -10.50 -10.70 -12.41
CA GLN A 466 -10.45 -11.14 -13.80
C GLN A 466 -10.69 -12.66 -13.91
N PRO A 467 -11.71 -13.11 -14.66
CA PRO A 467 -12.00 -14.56 -14.78
C PRO A 467 -10.82 -15.36 -15.31
N ALA A 468 -9.95 -14.76 -16.13
CA ALA A 468 -8.71 -15.38 -16.60
C ALA A 468 -7.72 -15.68 -15.45
N VAL A 469 -7.58 -14.77 -14.50
CA VAL A 469 -6.74 -14.95 -13.31
C VAL A 469 -7.31 -16.03 -12.39
N LEU A 470 -8.62 -16.00 -12.14
CA LEU A 470 -9.31 -17.01 -11.32
C LEU A 470 -9.20 -18.42 -11.91
N ARG A 471 -9.29 -18.56 -13.23
CA ARG A 471 -9.07 -19.84 -13.92
C ARG A 471 -7.67 -20.39 -13.69
N LEU A 472 -6.64 -19.54 -13.76
CA LEU A 472 -5.27 -19.98 -13.49
C LEU A 472 -5.06 -20.38 -12.02
N ILE A 473 -5.70 -19.69 -11.07
CA ILE A 473 -5.67 -20.08 -9.67
C ILE A 473 -6.33 -21.47 -9.49
N GLY A 474 -7.50 -21.69 -10.11
CA GLY A 474 -8.16 -23.00 -10.11
C GLY A 474 -7.29 -24.10 -10.72
N THR A 475 -6.66 -23.83 -11.89
CA THR A 475 -5.72 -24.76 -12.54
C THR A 475 -4.52 -25.11 -11.63
N ALA A 476 -3.98 -24.13 -10.90
CA ALA A 476 -2.91 -24.38 -9.95
C ALA A 476 -3.36 -25.30 -8.79
N CYS A 477 -4.56 -25.08 -8.25
CA CYS A 477 -5.14 -25.93 -7.21
C CYS A 477 -5.42 -27.36 -7.72
N GLU A 478 -5.95 -27.50 -8.94
CA GLU A 478 -6.17 -28.79 -9.61
C GLU A 478 -4.86 -29.56 -9.81
N GLY A 479 -3.78 -28.88 -10.22
CA GLY A 479 -2.45 -29.48 -10.38
C GLY A 479 -1.82 -29.94 -9.06
N ALA A 480 -2.10 -29.23 -7.96
CA ALA A 480 -1.61 -29.54 -6.61
C ALA A 480 -2.34 -30.70 -5.94
N SER A 481 -3.66 -30.81 -6.19
CA SER A 481 -4.58 -31.72 -5.49
C SER A 481 -4.16 -33.18 -5.53
N PRO A 482 -3.75 -33.80 -6.67
CA PRO A 482 -3.33 -35.21 -6.71
C PRO A 482 -2.09 -35.52 -5.86
N LYS A 483 -1.31 -34.50 -5.53
CA LYS A 483 -0.10 -34.63 -4.69
C LYS A 483 -0.38 -34.31 -3.22
N GLY A 484 -1.61 -33.88 -2.88
CA GLY A 484 -1.96 -33.42 -1.54
C GLY A 484 -1.18 -32.17 -1.11
N ARG A 485 -0.74 -31.34 -2.05
CA ARG A 485 0.04 -30.14 -1.77
C ARG A 485 -0.86 -28.92 -1.59
N PRO A 486 -0.69 -28.14 -0.50
CA PRO A 486 -1.54 -26.97 -0.29
C PRO A 486 -1.16 -25.82 -1.23
N VAL A 487 -2.18 -25.12 -1.72
CA VAL A 487 -2.03 -23.84 -2.43
C VAL A 487 -2.63 -22.74 -1.56
N GLY A 488 -1.87 -21.70 -1.29
CA GLY A 488 -2.33 -20.49 -0.62
C GLY A 488 -2.43 -19.30 -1.59
N VAL A 489 -3.02 -18.20 -1.13
CA VAL A 489 -3.02 -16.91 -1.82
C VAL A 489 -2.47 -15.86 -0.86
N CYS A 490 -1.50 -15.06 -1.31
CA CYS A 490 -0.86 -14.02 -0.48
C CYS A 490 -0.90 -12.61 -1.09
N GLY A 491 -1.49 -12.45 -2.27
CA GLY A 491 -1.72 -11.15 -2.89
C GLY A 491 -2.93 -10.42 -2.28
N GLU A 492 -3.23 -9.25 -2.81
CA GLU A 492 -4.35 -8.41 -2.34
C GLU A 492 -5.71 -9.09 -2.44
N ALA A 493 -5.86 -10.04 -3.37
CA ALA A 493 -7.07 -10.86 -3.53
C ALA A 493 -7.51 -11.58 -2.23
N ALA A 494 -6.56 -12.02 -1.41
CA ALA A 494 -6.85 -12.72 -0.16
C ALA A 494 -7.54 -11.84 0.89
N ALA A 495 -7.36 -10.51 0.80
CA ALA A 495 -7.94 -9.53 1.72
C ALA A 495 -9.36 -9.07 1.31
N ASP A 496 -9.82 -9.40 0.11
CA ASP A 496 -11.20 -9.13 -0.32
C ASP A 496 -12.15 -10.22 0.22
N PRO A 497 -13.05 -9.90 1.17
CA PRO A 497 -13.88 -10.92 1.82
C PRO A 497 -14.80 -11.70 0.85
N ALA A 498 -15.30 -11.05 -0.21
CA ALA A 498 -16.14 -11.72 -1.21
C ALA A 498 -15.29 -12.64 -2.11
N LEU A 499 -14.11 -12.17 -2.52
CA LEU A 499 -13.20 -12.95 -3.34
C LEU A 499 -12.58 -14.13 -2.55
N ALA A 500 -12.38 -13.97 -1.24
CA ALA A 500 -11.91 -15.03 -0.35
C ALA A 500 -12.80 -16.29 -0.44
N ALA A 501 -14.14 -16.12 -0.45
CA ALA A 501 -15.06 -17.24 -0.61
C ALA A 501 -14.92 -17.92 -2.01
N VAL A 502 -14.70 -17.14 -3.06
CA VAL A 502 -14.40 -17.67 -4.42
C VAL A 502 -13.09 -18.46 -4.42
N LEU A 503 -12.02 -17.92 -3.82
CA LEU A 503 -10.70 -18.57 -3.75
C LEU A 503 -10.78 -19.91 -3.00
N VAL A 504 -11.51 -19.98 -1.89
CA VAL A 504 -11.77 -21.24 -1.17
C VAL A 504 -12.53 -22.23 -2.06
N GLY A 505 -13.53 -21.75 -2.80
CA GLY A 505 -14.27 -22.56 -3.75
C GLY A 505 -13.43 -23.11 -4.91
N LEU A 506 -12.33 -22.43 -5.28
CA LEU A 506 -11.33 -22.87 -6.26
C LEU A 506 -10.34 -23.91 -5.67
N GLY A 507 -10.38 -24.19 -4.36
CA GLY A 507 -9.50 -25.16 -3.70
C GLY A 507 -8.30 -24.52 -2.98
N VAL A 508 -8.31 -23.22 -2.75
CA VAL A 508 -7.27 -22.54 -1.96
C VAL A 508 -7.39 -22.93 -0.49
N ALA A 509 -6.27 -23.38 0.12
CA ALA A 509 -6.21 -23.88 1.49
C ALA A 509 -5.83 -22.80 2.52
N SER A 510 -5.21 -21.71 2.08
CA SER A 510 -4.83 -20.61 2.97
C SER A 510 -4.92 -19.25 2.29
N LEU A 511 -5.32 -18.25 3.06
CA LEU A 511 -5.45 -16.87 2.64
C LEU A 511 -4.56 -16.00 3.53
N SER A 512 -3.64 -15.24 2.92
CA SER A 512 -2.70 -14.40 3.64
C SER A 512 -2.88 -12.93 3.29
N MET A 513 -3.09 -12.11 4.30
CA MET A 513 -3.52 -10.73 4.16
C MET A 513 -2.92 -9.82 5.24
N THR A 514 -3.21 -8.55 5.20
CA THR A 514 -2.94 -7.67 6.35
C THR A 514 -3.76 -8.14 7.55
N ALA A 515 -3.19 -8.10 8.76
CA ALA A 515 -3.86 -8.58 9.98
C ALA A 515 -5.25 -7.94 10.20
N ARG A 516 -5.43 -6.70 9.75
CA ARG A 516 -6.70 -5.98 9.85
C ARG A 516 -7.83 -6.60 9.02
N ALA A 517 -7.53 -7.30 7.93
CA ALA A 517 -8.53 -7.92 7.06
C ALA A 517 -9.02 -9.29 7.57
N LEU A 518 -8.28 -9.92 8.49
CA LEU A 518 -8.59 -11.25 9.02
C LEU A 518 -10.02 -11.38 9.55
N PRO A 519 -10.54 -10.46 10.38
CA PRO A 519 -11.88 -10.58 10.94
C PRO A 519 -13.00 -10.52 9.88
N ASP A 520 -12.83 -9.71 8.84
CA ASP A 520 -13.83 -9.52 7.81
C ASP A 520 -13.90 -10.74 6.88
N VAL A 521 -12.74 -11.27 6.49
CA VAL A 521 -12.64 -12.51 5.71
C VAL A 521 -13.21 -13.69 6.49
N ASP A 522 -12.85 -13.84 7.77
CA ASP A 522 -13.38 -14.89 8.65
C ASP A 522 -14.91 -14.82 8.76
N ALA A 523 -15.46 -13.62 8.97
CA ALA A 523 -16.90 -13.43 9.09
C ALA A 523 -17.66 -13.85 7.83
N VAL A 524 -17.11 -13.55 6.65
CA VAL A 524 -17.71 -13.99 5.38
C VAL A 524 -17.58 -15.50 5.17
N LEU A 525 -16.40 -16.09 5.43
CA LEU A 525 -16.21 -17.53 5.32
C LEU A 525 -17.13 -18.31 6.27
N LYS A 526 -17.29 -17.87 7.51
CA LYS A 526 -18.22 -18.47 8.49
C LYS A 526 -19.69 -18.32 8.12
N SER A 527 -20.04 -17.48 7.16
CA SER A 527 -21.41 -17.33 6.66
C SER A 527 -21.79 -18.31 5.54
N VAL A 528 -20.81 -18.93 4.89
CA VAL A 528 -20.98 -19.79 3.71
C VAL A 528 -20.38 -21.18 3.93
N THR A 529 -20.98 -22.21 3.32
CA THR A 529 -20.45 -23.58 3.26
C THR A 529 -19.42 -23.72 2.13
N LEU A 530 -18.61 -24.79 2.16
CA LEU A 530 -17.70 -25.09 1.05
C LEU A 530 -18.45 -25.25 -0.28
N ALA A 531 -19.61 -25.89 -0.26
CA ALA A 531 -20.43 -26.05 -1.47
C ALA A 531 -20.91 -24.69 -2.03
N GLU A 532 -21.28 -23.75 -1.16
CA GLU A 532 -21.61 -22.38 -1.57
C GLU A 532 -20.37 -21.63 -2.09
N CYS A 533 -19.21 -21.81 -1.50
CA CYS A 533 -17.94 -21.27 -2.04
C CYS A 533 -17.66 -21.80 -3.46
N GLN A 534 -17.86 -23.08 -3.71
CA GLN A 534 -17.70 -23.70 -5.04
C GLN A 534 -18.68 -23.12 -6.06
N GLU A 535 -19.93 -22.87 -5.64
CA GLU A 535 -20.91 -22.22 -6.53
C GLU A 535 -20.54 -20.76 -6.82
N LEU A 536 -20.02 -20.00 -5.83
CA LEU A 536 -19.50 -18.65 -6.02
C LEU A 536 -18.30 -18.65 -6.98
N ALA A 537 -17.41 -19.64 -6.87
CA ALA A 537 -16.30 -19.81 -7.78
C ALA A 537 -16.78 -20.06 -9.23
N ARG A 538 -17.78 -20.94 -9.41
CA ARG A 538 -18.37 -21.18 -10.72
C ARG A 538 -18.98 -19.90 -11.31
N ILE A 539 -19.75 -19.15 -10.53
CA ILE A 539 -20.33 -17.86 -10.96
C ILE A 539 -19.23 -16.90 -11.44
N ALA A 540 -18.13 -16.78 -10.67
CA ALA A 540 -17.03 -15.90 -11.03
C ALA A 540 -16.30 -16.35 -12.30
N LEU A 541 -16.11 -17.67 -12.49
CA LEU A 541 -15.46 -18.22 -13.68
C LEU A 541 -16.30 -18.09 -14.94
N ASP A 542 -17.64 -18.14 -14.83
CA ASP A 542 -18.57 -18.02 -15.95
C ASP A 542 -18.81 -16.58 -16.40
N ALA A 543 -18.40 -15.60 -15.60
CA ALA A 543 -18.54 -14.19 -15.93
C ALA A 543 -17.67 -13.78 -17.13
N ALA A 544 -18.15 -12.78 -17.87
CA ALA A 544 -17.41 -12.24 -19.03
C ALA A 544 -16.37 -11.19 -18.62
N THR A 545 -16.63 -10.45 -17.57
CA THR A 545 -15.78 -9.36 -17.06
C THR A 545 -15.51 -9.49 -15.56
N ALA A 546 -14.49 -8.80 -15.08
CA ALA A 546 -14.17 -8.72 -13.65
C ALA A 546 -15.31 -8.08 -12.84
N GLU A 547 -15.95 -7.05 -13.39
CA GLU A 547 -17.08 -6.38 -12.73
C GLU A 547 -18.32 -7.27 -12.66
N ASP A 548 -18.64 -8.01 -13.73
CA ASP A 548 -19.73 -8.99 -13.71
C ASP A 548 -19.47 -10.09 -12.67
N ALA A 549 -18.24 -10.60 -12.61
CA ALA A 549 -17.83 -11.60 -11.63
C ALA A 549 -18.03 -11.08 -10.20
N ARG A 550 -17.50 -9.90 -9.91
CA ARG A 550 -17.59 -9.25 -8.61
C ARG A 550 -19.05 -9.00 -8.21
N SER A 551 -19.82 -8.38 -9.08
CA SER A 551 -21.21 -8.01 -8.81
C SER A 551 -22.09 -9.23 -8.59
N ALA A 552 -21.95 -10.28 -9.42
CA ALA A 552 -22.73 -11.51 -9.32
C ALA A 552 -22.42 -12.29 -8.03
N VAL A 553 -21.15 -12.37 -7.62
CA VAL A 553 -20.73 -13.01 -6.37
C VAL A 553 -21.24 -12.22 -5.16
N ARG A 554 -21.05 -10.91 -5.14
CA ARG A 554 -21.50 -10.04 -4.04
C ARG A 554 -23.00 -10.10 -3.83
N ALA A 555 -23.79 -10.18 -4.89
CA ALA A 555 -25.25 -10.35 -4.82
C ALA A 555 -25.69 -11.67 -4.12
N LYS A 556 -24.81 -12.67 -4.01
CA LYS A 556 -25.02 -13.93 -3.30
C LYS A 556 -24.55 -13.92 -1.84
N LEU A 557 -23.91 -12.86 -1.41
CA LEU A 557 -23.32 -12.71 -0.07
C LEU A 557 -24.00 -11.57 0.72
N PRO A 558 -25.24 -11.78 1.22
CA PRO A 558 -25.96 -10.71 1.95
C PRO A 558 -25.23 -10.26 3.21
N ILE A 559 -24.39 -11.11 3.79
CA ILE A 559 -23.55 -10.79 4.95
C ILE A 559 -22.67 -9.55 4.71
N LEU A 560 -22.26 -9.27 3.46
CA LEU A 560 -21.45 -8.10 3.14
C LEU A 560 -22.17 -6.79 3.48
N GLU A 561 -23.48 -6.70 3.24
CA GLU A 561 -24.26 -5.52 3.62
C GLU A 561 -24.40 -5.38 5.14
N GLU A 562 -24.54 -6.51 5.85
CA GLU A 562 -24.62 -6.53 7.32
C GLU A 562 -23.30 -6.10 7.97
N LEU A 563 -22.18 -6.42 7.31
CA LEU A 563 -20.84 -6.07 7.75
C LEU A 563 -20.40 -4.67 7.29
N GLY A 564 -21.12 -4.06 6.34
CA GLY A 564 -20.74 -2.78 5.75
C GLY A 564 -19.54 -2.86 4.79
N LEU A 565 -19.40 -4.01 4.11
CA LEU A 565 -18.29 -4.38 3.21
C LEU A 565 -18.69 -4.29 1.75
#